data_7a09373568e8be22c635235c4cce9bc3
#
_entry.id   7a09373568e8be22c635235c4cce9bc3
#
_cell.length_a   1.000
_cell.length_b   1.000
_cell.length_c   1.000
_cell.angle_alpha   90.00
_cell.angle_beta   90.00
_cell.angle_gamma   90.00
#
_symmetry.space_group_name_H-M   'P 1'
#
loop_
_entity.id
_entity.type
_entity.pdbx_description
1 polymer ?
#
loop_
_entity_poly.entity_id
_entity_poly.type
_entity_poly.pdbx_seq_one_letter_code
_entity_poly.pdbx_strand_id
1 'polypeptide(L)'
;MLCLTVCQPWASAIMAKPRIKVVENRDWSTPHRGVLAIHAGKSTKWIKALRAEMAAGACGERALAALEPLEPFEELPLGMLLGVVELVDCKPYSAEFEDDPFACGPFCWVLENPNRLATPVPYRGQQGLFEITFKYNSP
;
A
#
# COMPACT_ATOMS: atom_id res chain seq x y z
N MET A 1 -3.22 -0.27 -18.07
CA MET A 1 -3.50 -0.69 -16.69
C MET A 1 -3.31 0.49 -15.76
N LEU A 2 -4.27 0.73 -14.88
CA LEU A 2 -4.13 1.80 -13.88
C LEU A 2 -3.18 1.41 -12.76
N CYS A 3 -2.47 2.40 -12.24
CA CYS A 3 -1.46 2.24 -11.20
C CYS A 3 -1.64 3.31 -10.13
N LEU A 4 -1.33 2.96 -8.89
CA LEU A 4 -1.32 3.87 -7.75
C LEU A 4 0.07 3.84 -7.11
N THR A 5 0.66 5.02 -6.90
CA THR A 5 1.91 5.13 -6.15
C THR A 5 1.61 5.20 -4.66
N VAL A 6 2.21 4.31 -3.90
CA VAL A 6 2.05 4.20 -2.45
C VAL A 6 3.42 4.27 -1.79
N CYS A 7 3.56 5.10 -0.76
CA CYS A 7 4.83 5.20 -0.03
C CYS A 7 5.12 3.93 0.77
N GLN A 8 6.40 3.60 0.91
CA GLN A 8 6.81 2.54 1.81
C GLN A 8 6.70 3.00 3.29
N PRO A 9 6.40 2.11 4.22
CA PRO A 9 6.30 0.64 4.07
C PRO A 9 4.93 0.15 3.58
N TRP A 10 4.00 1.07 3.32
CA TRP A 10 2.60 0.74 3.01
C TRP A 10 2.46 -0.06 1.71
N ALA A 11 3.24 0.26 0.68
CA ALA A 11 3.20 -0.48 -0.58
C ALA A 11 3.54 -1.96 -0.38
N SER A 12 4.61 -2.26 0.35
CA SER A 12 5.00 -3.64 0.65
C SER A 12 4.02 -4.32 1.60
N ALA A 13 3.41 -3.57 2.52
CA ALA A 13 2.36 -4.10 3.41
C ALA A 13 1.12 -4.55 2.61
N ILE A 14 0.75 -3.81 1.57
CA ILE A 14 -0.36 -4.16 0.68
C ILE A 14 -0.04 -5.45 -0.09
N MET A 15 1.20 -5.61 -0.55
CA MET A 15 1.61 -6.72 -1.40
C MET A 15 2.05 -7.96 -0.62
N ALA A 16 2.08 -7.89 0.71
CA ALA A 16 2.60 -8.99 1.55
C ALA A 16 1.71 -10.22 1.54
N LYS A 17 2.34 -11.38 1.68
CA LYS A 17 1.69 -12.67 1.93
C LYS A 17 2.38 -13.36 3.12
N PRO A 18 1.69 -13.64 4.22
CA PRO A 18 0.28 -13.30 4.50
C PRO A 18 -0.01 -11.80 4.44
N ARG A 19 -1.28 -11.46 4.21
CA ARG A 19 -1.71 -10.07 4.05
C ARG A 19 -1.44 -9.26 5.31
N ILE A 20 -0.93 -8.04 5.14
CA ILE A 20 -0.68 -7.12 6.26
C ILE A 20 -1.67 -5.95 6.18
N LYS A 21 -1.71 -5.26 5.06
CA LYS A 21 -2.56 -4.08 4.87
C LYS A 21 -3.57 -4.34 3.76
N VAL A 22 -4.86 -4.21 4.08
CA VAL A 22 -5.96 -4.49 3.13
C VAL A 22 -6.74 -3.24 2.75
N VAL A 23 -6.45 -2.11 3.38
CA VAL A 23 -7.10 -0.82 3.11
C VAL A 23 -6.02 0.23 2.85
N GLU A 24 -6.17 0.94 1.76
CA GLU A 24 -5.36 2.13 1.46
C GLU A 24 -6.21 3.37 1.70
N ASN A 25 -5.66 4.36 2.43
CA ASN A 25 -6.37 5.57 2.81
C ASN A 25 -6.02 6.70 1.85
N ARG A 26 -7.04 7.34 1.28
CA ARG A 26 -6.88 8.50 0.39
C ARG A 26 -7.93 9.56 0.74
N ASP A 27 -7.62 10.81 0.44
CA ASP A 27 -8.55 11.93 0.64
C ASP A 27 -9.50 12.12 -0.56
N TRP A 28 -9.46 11.21 -1.52
CA TRP A 28 -10.30 11.21 -2.71
C TRP A 28 -10.76 9.80 -3.02
N SER A 29 -11.88 9.68 -3.75
CA SER A 29 -12.47 8.41 -4.15
C SER A 29 -12.30 8.17 -5.65
N THR A 30 -12.57 6.95 -6.08
CA THR A 30 -12.52 6.57 -7.49
C THR A 30 -13.67 5.62 -7.84
N PRO A 31 -14.27 5.75 -9.04
CA PRO A 31 -15.21 4.76 -9.55
C PRO A 31 -14.51 3.50 -10.10
N HIS A 32 -13.18 3.53 -10.26
CA HIS A 32 -12.45 2.38 -10.78
C HIS A 32 -12.61 1.16 -9.87
N ARG A 33 -12.87 0.02 -10.46
CA ARG A 33 -12.88 -1.29 -9.78
C ARG A 33 -12.12 -2.29 -10.64
N GLY A 34 -11.49 -3.27 -9.99
CA GLY A 34 -10.71 -4.30 -10.66
C GLY A 34 -9.22 -4.13 -10.47
N VAL A 35 -8.45 -4.54 -11.46
CA VAL A 35 -6.98 -4.60 -11.37
C VAL A 35 -6.38 -3.22 -11.15
N LEU A 36 -5.47 -3.14 -10.17
CA LEU A 36 -4.74 -1.93 -9.84
C LEU A 36 -3.28 -2.31 -9.58
N ALA A 37 -2.36 -1.74 -10.36
CA ALA A 37 -0.94 -1.93 -10.10
C ALA A 37 -0.51 -1.07 -8.91
N ILE A 38 0.41 -1.59 -8.10
CA ILE A 38 0.96 -0.89 -6.95
C ILE A 38 2.41 -0.54 -7.24
N HIS A 39 2.70 0.75 -7.21
CA HIS A 39 4.04 1.32 -7.36
C HIS A 39 4.52 1.82 -6.00
N ALA A 40 5.70 1.36 -5.58
CA ALA A 40 6.33 1.89 -4.37
C ALA A 40 7.02 3.20 -4.70
N GLY A 41 6.59 4.29 -4.10
CA GLY A 41 7.16 5.62 -4.31
C GLY A 41 8.56 5.75 -3.74
N LYS A 42 9.27 6.81 -4.15
CA LYS A 42 10.64 7.11 -3.69
C LYS A 42 10.68 7.82 -2.33
N SER A 43 9.57 8.41 -1.89
CA SER A 43 9.54 9.15 -0.62
C SER A 43 9.71 8.20 0.58
N THR A 44 10.56 8.59 1.50
CA THR A 44 10.79 7.85 2.76
C THR A 44 10.12 8.53 3.95
N LYS A 45 9.24 9.51 3.70
CA LYS A 45 8.62 10.31 4.78
C LYS A 45 7.88 9.47 5.81
N TRP A 46 7.18 8.41 5.36
CA TRP A 46 6.42 7.54 6.26
C TRP A 46 7.31 6.58 7.04
N ILE A 47 8.42 6.14 6.46
CA ILE A 47 9.42 5.35 7.19
C ILE A 47 9.98 6.20 8.34
N LYS A 48 10.35 7.45 8.05
CA LYS A 48 10.86 8.38 9.06
C LYS A 48 9.83 8.68 10.15
N ALA A 49 8.57 8.90 9.75
CA ALA A 49 7.47 9.14 10.69
C ALA A 49 7.25 7.94 11.61
N LEU A 50 7.23 6.72 11.06
CA LEU A 50 7.10 5.50 11.86
C LEU A 50 8.25 5.33 12.83
N ARG A 51 9.49 5.58 12.41
CA ARG A 51 10.65 5.52 13.31
C ARG A 51 10.52 6.49 14.48
N ALA A 52 10.04 7.70 14.21
CA ALA A 52 9.79 8.69 15.27
C ALA A 52 8.69 8.25 16.23
N GLU A 53 7.59 7.70 15.71
CA GLU A 53 6.49 7.18 16.53
C GLU A 53 6.94 5.99 17.38
N MET A 54 7.72 5.07 16.80
CA MET A 54 8.27 3.92 17.53
C MET A 54 9.18 4.38 18.67
N ALA A 55 10.07 5.33 18.40
CA ALA A 55 10.98 5.88 19.41
C ALA A 55 10.23 6.58 20.55
N ALA A 56 9.09 7.22 20.25
CA ALA A 56 8.24 7.88 21.23
C ALA A 56 7.25 6.93 21.94
N GLY A 57 7.20 5.66 21.53
CA GLY A 57 6.23 4.69 22.06
C GLY A 57 4.80 4.98 21.62
N ALA A 58 4.62 5.73 20.53
CA ALA A 58 3.30 6.16 20.06
C ALA A 58 2.62 5.17 19.10
N CYS A 59 3.35 4.21 18.55
CA CYS A 59 2.77 3.18 17.69
C CYS A 59 1.97 2.17 18.49
N GLY A 60 0.79 1.82 18.00
CA GLY A 60 -0.02 0.75 18.59
C GLY A 60 0.66 -0.62 18.42
N GLU A 61 0.49 -1.50 19.40
CA GLU A 61 1.10 -2.84 19.39
C GLU A 61 0.66 -3.68 18.19
N ARG A 62 -0.61 -3.59 17.81
CA ARG A 62 -1.15 -4.34 16.66
C ARG A 62 -0.49 -3.94 15.35
N ALA A 63 -0.32 -2.62 15.15
CA ALA A 63 0.33 -2.10 13.96
C ALA A 63 1.80 -2.51 13.90
N LEU A 64 2.53 -2.39 15.01
CA LEU A 64 3.94 -2.81 15.09
C LEU A 64 4.11 -4.29 14.80
N ALA A 65 3.29 -5.15 15.43
CA ALA A 65 3.36 -6.60 15.22
C ALA A 65 3.06 -6.95 13.76
N ALA A 66 2.09 -6.28 13.14
CA ALA A 66 1.73 -6.53 11.75
C ALA A 66 2.83 -6.11 10.77
N LEU A 67 3.57 -5.03 11.08
CA LEU A 67 4.61 -4.50 10.19
C LEU A 67 5.98 -5.18 10.38
N GLU A 68 6.18 -5.91 11.46
CA GLU A 68 7.45 -6.57 11.77
C GLU A 68 8.02 -7.38 10.60
N PRO A 69 7.24 -8.18 9.86
CA PRO A 69 7.79 -8.98 8.74
C PRO A 69 8.41 -8.14 7.63
N LEU A 70 8.15 -6.83 7.58
CA LEU A 70 8.69 -5.92 6.57
C LEU A 70 10.02 -5.28 6.99
N GLU A 71 10.47 -5.49 8.23
CA GLU A 71 11.72 -4.89 8.72
C GLU A 71 12.96 -5.54 8.09
N PRO A 72 14.02 -4.77 7.83
CA PRO A 72 14.11 -3.31 8.04
C PRO A 72 13.46 -2.54 6.90
N PHE A 73 12.62 -1.56 7.25
CA PHE A 73 11.88 -0.75 6.26
C PHE A 73 12.80 -0.01 5.29
N GLU A 74 14.00 0.33 5.74
CA GLU A 74 14.99 1.06 4.94
C GLU A 74 15.52 0.25 3.76
N GLU A 75 15.32 -1.06 3.75
CA GLU A 75 15.73 -1.95 2.65
C GLU A 75 14.59 -2.25 1.68
N LEU A 76 13.39 -1.76 1.92
CA LEU A 76 12.25 -1.97 1.03
C LEU A 76 12.48 -1.26 -0.32
N PRO A 77 12.00 -1.84 -1.43
CA PRO A 77 12.21 -1.23 -2.74
C PRO A 77 11.50 0.12 -2.88
N LEU A 78 12.16 1.08 -3.51
CA LEU A 78 11.66 2.41 -3.80
C LEU A 78 11.69 2.67 -5.30
N GLY A 79 10.69 3.38 -5.83
CA GLY A 79 10.61 3.69 -7.26
C GLY A 79 10.37 2.46 -8.12
N MET A 80 9.64 1.48 -7.63
CA MET A 80 9.46 0.17 -8.27
C MET A 80 7.99 -0.21 -8.37
N LEU A 81 7.60 -0.86 -9.45
CA LEU A 81 6.35 -1.61 -9.50
C LEU A 81 6.53 -2.90 -8.70
N LEU A 82 5.60 -3.18 -7.80
CA LEU A 82 5.66 -4.36 -6.93
C LEU A 82 4.73 -5.48 -7.38
N GLY A 83 3.64 -5.16 -8.04
CA GLY A 83 2.65 -6.13 -8.49
C GLY A 83 1.28 -5.50 -8.67
N VAL A 84 0.25 -6.31 -8.59
CA VAL A 84 -1.14 -5.89 -8.76
C VAL A 84 -2.02 -6.37 -7.61
N VAL A 85 -3.10 -5.64 -7.39
CA VAL A 85 -4.19 -6.01 -6.47
C VAL A 85 -5.51 -5.84 -7.20
N GLU A 86 -6.61 -6.28 -6.59
CA GLU A 86 -7.95 -5.89 -7.00
C GLU A 86 -8.47 -4.80 -6.08
N LEU A 87 -8.88 -3.67 -6.67
CA LEU A 87 -9.64 -2.66 -5.95
C LEU A 87 -11.11 -3.07 -6.01
N VAL A 88 -11.63 -3.56 -4.89
CA VAL A 88 -12.98 -4.14 -4.83
C VAL A 88 -14.01 -3.14 -4.33
N ASP A 89 -13.60 -2.14 -3.55
CA ASP A 89 -14.49 -1.10 -3.06
C ASP A 89 -13.70 0.15 -2.72
N CYS A 90 -14.40 1.28 -2.72
CA CYS A 90 -13.83 2.57 -2.31
C CYS A 90 -14.96 3.36 -1.63
N LYS A 91 -14.87 3.53 -0.32
CA LYS A 91 -15.95 4.12 0.46
C LYS A 91 -15.44 4.96 1.62
N PRO A 92 -16.27 5.90 2.12
CA PRO A 92 -15.89 6.69 3.28
C PRO A 92 -15.59 5.81 4.49
N TYR A 93 -14.68 6.25 5.35
CA TYR A 93 -14.43 5.58 6.62
C TYR A 93 -15.72 5.51 7.43
N SER A 94 -15.95 4.36 8.05
CA SER A 94 -17.08 4.11 8.91
C SER A 94 -16.72 3.08 9.98
N ALA A 95 -17.66 2.78 10.86
CA ALA A 95 -17.45 1.83 11.95
C ALA A 95 -17.04 0.42 11.48
N GLU A 96 -17.36 0.05 10.24
CA GLU A 96 -16.94 -1.26 9.71
C GLU A 96 -15.43 -1.43 9.65
N PHE A 97 -14.66 -0.32 9.64
CA PHE A 97 -13.21 -0.33 9.57
C PHE A 97 -12.51 -0.14 10.92
N GLU A 98 -13.27 0.02 12.00
CA GLU A 98 -12.71 0.41 13.31
C GLU A 98 -11.71 -0.61 13.87
N ASP A 99 -11.84 -1.88 13.52
CA ASP A 99 -10.93 -2.94 13.95
C ASP A 99 -9.71 -3.12 13.05
N ASP A 100 -9.64 -2.40 11.95
CA ASP A 100 -8.49 -2.45 11.05
C ASP A 100 -7.42 -1.44 11.53
N PRO A 101 -6.22 -1.91 11.92
CA PRO A 101 -5.19 -1.02 12.48
C PRO A 101 -4.64 -0.02 11.46
N PHE A 102 -4.89 -0.22 10.17
CA PHE A 102 -4.39 0.64 9.10
C PHE A 102 -5.46 1.46 8.42
N ALA A 103 -6.73 1.31 8.79
CA ALA A 103 -7.82 2.07 8.19
C ALA A 103 -8.06 3.36 8.96
N CYS A 104 -8.00 4.50 8.28
CA CYS A 104 -8.29 5.81 8.88
C CYS A 104 -9.08 6.74 7.95
N GLY A 105 -9.18 6.43 6.67
CA GLY A 105 -9.85 7.27 5.70
C GLY A 105 -9.06 8.52 5.32
N PRO A 106 -9.75 9.58 4.81
CA PRO A 106 -11.21 9.75 4.67
C PRO A 106 -11.92 8.71 3.79
N PHE A 107 -11.29 8.27 2.70
CA PHE A 107 -11.81 7.17 1.88
C PHE A 107 -10.95 5.94 2.08
N CYS A 108 -11.63 4.79 2.25
CA CYS A 108 -10.99 3.49 2.41
C CYS A 108 -11.11 2.73 1.08
N TRP A 109 -9.95 2.49 0.47
CA TRP A 109 -9.84 1.68 -0.75
C TRP A 109 -9.60 0.24 -0.31
N VAL A 110 -10.59 -0.61 -0.55
CA VAL A 110 -10.56 -2.02 -0.10
C VAL A 110 -9.87 -2.85 -1.17
N LEU A 111 -8.77 -3.50 -0.80
CA LEU A 111 -7.88 -4.22 -1.71
C LEU A 111 -7.90 -5.70 -1.41
N GLU A 112 -7.93 -6.52 -2.47
CA GLU A 112 -7.91 -7.97 -2.37
C GLU A 112 -6.91 -8.56 -3.37
N ASN A 113 -6.59 -9.83 -3.18
CA ASN A 113 -5.81 -10.66 -4.10
C ASN A 113 -4.49 -10.03 -4.54
N PRO A 114 -3.57 -9.69 -3.61
CA PRO A 114 -2.26 -9.18 -3.99
C PRO A 114 -1.49 -10.26 -4.77
N ASN A 115 -0.90 -9.84 -5.89
CA ASN A 115 -0.14 -10.72 -6.75
C ASN A 115 1.17 -10.02 -7.11
N ARG A 116 2.26 -10.43 -6.44
CA ARG A 116 3.55 -9.78 -6.56
C ARG A 116 4.27 -10.19 -7.84
N LEU A 117 5.00 -9.24 -8.41
CA LEU A 117 6.02 -9.56 -9.40
C LEU A 117 7.12 -10.38 -8.73
N ALA A 118 7.71 -11.33 -9.46
CA ALA A 118 8.85 -12.11 -8.97
C ALA A 118 10.02 -11.18 -8.58
N THR A 119 10.22 -10.13 -9.37
CA THR A 119 11.23 -9.09 -9.13
C THR A 119 10.58 -7.73 -9.34
N PRO A 120 10.69 -6.79 -8.38
CA PRO A 120 10.22 -5.43 -8.59
C PRO A 120 10.85 -4.80 -9.83
N VAL A 121 10.08 -3.97 -10.54
CA VAL A 121 10.50 -3.36 -11.81
C VAL A 121 10.61 -1.84 -11.62
N PRO A 122 11.77 -1.23 -11.95
CA PRO A 122 11.89 0.23 -11.90
C PRO A 122 10.83 0.90 -12.77
N TYR A 123 10.13 1.87 -12.21
CA TYR A 123 9.10 2.62 -12.92
C TYR A 123 8.92 4.00 -12.29
N ARG A 124 8.63 4.99 -13.13
CA ARG A 124 8.40 6.35 -12.64
C ARG A 124 6.97 6.47 -12.11
N GLY A 125 6.83 6.91 -10.83
CA GLY A 125 5.54 7.17 -10.23
C GLY A 125 4.93 8.49 -10.67
N GLN A 126 3.63 8.62 -10.45
CA GLN A 126 2.86 9.84 -10.66
C GLN A 126 1.85 9.98 -9.54
N GLN A 127 1.28 11.18 -9.38
CA GLN A 127 0.19 11.40 -8.43
C GLN A 127 -1.13 10.86 -9.00
N GLY A 128 -2.03 10.44 -8.11
CA GLY A 128 -3.33 9.92 -8.47
C GLY A 128 -3.26 8.56 -9.15
N LEU A 129 -4.33 8.20 -9.84
CA LEU A 129 -4.35 7.03 -10.71
C LEU A 129 -3.75 7.41 -12.06
N PHE A 130 -2.85 6.58 -12.57
CA PHE A 130 -2.21 6.83 -13.86
C PHE A 130 -2.05 5.55 -14.66
N GLU A 131 -2.04 5.69 -15.98
CA GLU A 131 -1.84 4.55 -16.87
C GLU A 131 -0.37 4.16 -16.93
N ILE A 132 -0.13 2.86 -16.91
CA ILE A 132 1.21 2.29 -17.13
C ILE A 132 1.18 1.39 -18.35
N THR A 133 2.33 1.32 -19.03
CA THR A 133 2.50 0.49 -20.23
C THR A 133 2.97 -0.92 -19.89
N PHE A 134 3.35 -1.16 -18.64
CA PHE A 134 3.77 -2.47 -18.17
C PHE A 134 2.59 -3.44 -18.21
N LYS A 135 2.82 -4.61 -18.82
CA LYS A 135 1.83 -5.69 -18.83
C LYS A 135 2.22 -6.72 -17.79
N TYR A 136 1.36 -6.91 -16.81
CA TYR A 136 1.51 -7.98 -15.84
C TYR A 136 1.05 -9.28 -16.48
N ASN A 137 1.98 -10.23 -16.60
CA ASN A 137 1.65 -11.59 -17.03
C ASN A 137 1.60 -12.47 -15.79
N SER A 138 0.41 -13.01 -15.51
CA SER A 138 0.25 -13.98 -14.44
C SER A 138 1.14 -15.20 -14.73
N PRO A 139 1.86 -15.70 -13.73
CA PRO A 139 2.70 -16.89 -13.93
C PRO A 139 1.87 -18.13 -14.25
#